data_2be2d117c49808e597e183f6d9e44ab3
#
_entry.id   2be2d117c49808e597e183f6d9e44ab3
#
_cell.length_a   1.000
_cell.length_b   1.000
_cell.length_c   1.000
_cell.angle_alpha   90.00
_cell.angle_beta   90.00
_cell.angle_gamma   90.00
#
_symmetry.space_group_name_H-M   'P 1'
#
loop_
_entity.id
_entity.type
_entity.pdbx_description
1 polymer ?
#
loop_
_entity_poly.entity_id
_entity_poly.type
_entity_poly.pdbx_seq_one_letter_code
_entity_poly.pdbx_strand_id
1 'polypeptide(L)'
;EAIAAIMARAQQQLRAESANVPELSPEAIELLVRHADGDARRALNATEAVLGHLTRAKRPATPVMSGEVVPILERRIAQYDKSGEQHYNLISALHKAVRGSEPDAALYWFARMVEGGEDLLYVARRVVRMAVEDIGLADPRGLSVALAAKDAYDFLGSPEGDLAIAEAIVYLATAPKSNAVYSAWGAALDAAREHPAEPVPLHIRNAPTKLMKEIGYGEGYRYDHAEGGHAAGQEYLPDALRGSRWYEPGNSGYEKSIAERLAWWREHKKEN
;
A
#
# COMPACT_ATOMS: atom_id res chain seq x y z
N GLU A 1 -11.65 -26.57 -17.66
CA GLU A 1 -10.91 -27.31 -18.73
C GLU A 1 -9.57 -26.66 -19.06
N ALA A 2 -9.51 -25.33 -19.36
CA ALA A 2 -8.25 -24.65 -19.73
C ALA A 2 -7.18 -24.73 -18.62
N ILE A 3 -7.53 -24.48 -17.36
CA ILE A 3 -6.59 -24.54 -16.23
C ILE A 3 -6.05 -25.96 -16.03
N ALA A 4 -6.88 -26.99 -16.15
CA ALA A 4 -6.43 -28.38 -16.06
C ALA A 4 -5.40 -28.74 -17.14
N ALA A 5 -5.59 -28.23 -18.38
CA ALA A 5 -4.62 -28.42 -19.47
C ALA A 5 -3.28 -27.68 -19.18
N ILE A 6 -3.33 -26.50 -18.61
CA ILE A 6 -2.12 -25.75 -18.19
C ILE A 6 -1.37 -26.52 -17.10
N MET A 7 -2.07 -27.03 -16.10
CA MET A 7 -1.47 -27.80 -15.00
C MET A 7 -0.85 -29.11 -15.50
N ALA A 8 -1.51 -29.82 -16.39
CA ALA A 8 -0.96 -31.04 -17.00
C ALA A 8 0.34 -30.78 -17.77
N ARG A 9 0.41 -29.66 -18.51
CA ARG A 9 1.65 -29.23 -19.18
C ARG A 9 2.75 -28.87 -18.18
N ALA A 10 2.44 -28.12 -17.14
CA ALA A 10 3.41 -27.76 -16.10
C ALA A 10 3.98 -29.00 -15.40
N GLN A 11 3.12 -29.96 -15.05
CA GLN A 11 3.56 -31.23 -14.48
C GLN A 11 4.50 -32.01 -15.44
N GLN A 12 4.15 -32.05 -16.72
CA GLN A 12 4.98 -32.71 -17.73
C GLN A 12 6.35 -32.05 -17.86
N GLN A 13 6.40 -30.72 -17.82
CA GLN A 13 7.65 -29.96 -17.86
C GLN A 13 8.51 -30.21 -16.63
N LEU A 14 7.95 -30.12 -15.43
CA LEU A 14 8.65 -30.37 -14.18
C LEU A 14 9.22 -31.81 -14.11
N ARG A 15 8.50 -32.79 -14.65
CA ARG A 15 8.98 -34.18 -14.74
C ARG A 15 10.08 -34.36 -15.78
N ALA A 16 10.10 -33.56 -16.85
CA ALA A 16 11.18 -33.57 -17.84
C ALA A 16 12.49 -33.00 -17.25
N GLU A 17 12.36 -32.01 -16.35
CA GLU A 17 13.50 -31.38 -15.67
C GLU A 17 14.03 -32.22 -14.48
N SER A 18 13.17 -33.00 -13.83
CA SER A 18 13.55 -33.85 -12.68
C SER A 18 12.75 -35.15 -12.62
N ALA A 19 13.45 -36.28 -12.72
CA ALA A 19 12.85 -37.61 -12.66
C ALA A 19 12.17 -37.94 -11.30
N ASN A 20 12.43 -37.16 -10.26
CA ASN A 20 11.90 -37.37 -8.92
C ASN A 20 10.57 -36.64 -8.64
N VAL A 21 10.03 -35.91 -9.62
CA VAL A 21 8.74 -35.21 -9.47
C VAL A 21 7.61 -36.24 -9.60
N PRO A 22 6.77 -36.41 -8.57
CA PRO A 22 5.66 -37.37 -8.62
C PRO A 22 4.58 -36.92 -9.59
N GLU A 23 3.80 -37.88 -10.10
CA GLU A 23 2.66 -37.62 -10.97
C GLU A 23 1.40 -37.36 -10.12
N LEU A 24 0.62 -36.35 -10.49
CA LEU A 24 -0.69 -36.10 -9.87
C LEU A 24 -1.76 -36.94 -10.54
N SER A 25 -2.62 -37.56 -9.76
CA SER A 25 -3.80 -38.24 -10.31
C SER A 25 -4.80 -37.22 -10.91
N PRO A 26 -5.69 -37.63 -11.82
CA PRO A 26 -6.74 -36.76 -12.35
C PRO A 26 -7.58 -36.09 -11.26
N GLU A 27 -7.90 -36.82 -10.17
CA GLU A 27 -8.65 -36.30 -9.03
C GLU A 27 -7.86 -35.25 -8.25
N ALA A 28 -6.52 -35.40 -8.14
CA ALA A 28 -5.64 -34.42 -7.52
C ALA A 28 -5.56 -33.13 -8.35
N ILE A 29 -5.51 -33.25 -9.67
CA ILE A 29 -5.54 -32.12 -10.60
C ILE A 29 -6.88 -31.38 -10.47
N GLU A 30 -7.99 -32.12 -10.47
CA GLU A 30 -9.33 -31.52 -10.34
C GLU A 30 -9.50 -30.78 -9.00
N LEU A 31 -8.96 -31.32 -7.92
CA LEU A 31 -8.95 -30.66 -6.61
C LEU A 31 -8.18 -29.33 -6.65
N LEU A 32 -7.00 -29.31 -7.27
CA LEU A 32 -6.18 -28.11 -7.42
C LEU A 32 -6.84 -27.06 -8.31
N VAL A 33 -7.53 -27.49 -9.39
CA VAL A 33 -8.33 -26.60 -10.26
C VAL A 33 -9.47 -25.95 -9.48
N ARG A 34 -10.17 -26.71 -8.66
CA ARG A 34 -11.24 -26.17 -7.80
C ARG A 34 -10.71 -25.19 -6.76
N HIS A 35 -9.56 -25.54 -6.16
CA HIS A 35 -8.89 -24.66 -5.18
C HIS A 35 -8.44 -23.33 -5.81
N ALA A 36 -8.09 -23.33 -7.08
CA ALA A 36 -7.63 -22.14 -7.79
C ALA A 36 -8.75 -21.14 -8.16
N ASP A 37 -10.01 -21.54 -8.06
CA ASP A 37 -11.19 -20.69 -8.31
C ASP A 37 -11.11 -19.86 -9.60
N GLY A 38 -10.71 -20.49 -10.70
CA GLY A 38 -10.61 -19.84 -12.01
C GLY A 38 -9.28 -19.13 -12.30
N ASP A 39 -8.36 -19.02 -11.34
CA ASP A 39 -7.05 -18.39 -11.51
C ASP A 39 -5.98 -19.44 -11.88
N ALA A 40 -5.48 -19.35 -13.13
CA ALA A 40 -4.46 -20.26 -13.64
C ALA A 40 -3.10 -20.15 -12.90
N ARG A 41 -2.72 -18.94 -12.48
CA ARG A 41 -1.47 -18.70 -11.72
C ARG A 41 -1.57 -19.33 -10.33
N ARG A 42 -2.70 -19.15 -9.66
CA ARG A 42 -2.98 -19.77 -8.37
C ARG A 42 -2.95 -21.30 -8.46
N ALA A 43 -3.47 -21.87 -9.55
CA ALA A 43 -3.42 -23.30 -9.83
C ALA A 43 -1.97 -23.80 -9.98
N LEU A 44 -1.14 -23.08 -10.77
CA LEU A 44 0.27 -23.43 -10.98
C LEU A 44 1.08 -23.34 -9.68
N ASN A 45 0.94 -22.27 -8.93
CA ASN A 45 1.61 -22.09 -7.64
C ASN A 45 1.23 -23.17 -6.62
N ALA A 46 -0.04 -23.56 -6.56
CA ALA A 46 -0.50 -24.64 -5.70
C ALA A 46 0.09 -25.99 -6.15
N THR A 47 0.15 -26.24 -7.46
CA THR A 47 0.73 -27.46 -8.04
C THR A 47 2.23 -27.56 -7.75
N GLU A 48 2.99 -26.52 -8.00
CA GLU A 48 4.41 -26.46 -7.72
C GLU A 48 4.73 -26.67 -6.24
N ALA A 49 3.95 -26.05 -5.39
CA ALA A 49 4.09 -26.22 -3.93
C ALA A 49 3.83 -27.65 -3.45
N VAL A 50 2.77 -28.28 -3.97
CA VAL A 50 2.44 -29.67 -3.65
C VAL A 50 3.53 -30.61 -4.15
N LEU A 51 3.92 -30.47 -5.41
CA LEU A 51 4.98 -31.31 -6.01
C LEU A 51 6.33 -31.08 -5.34
N GLY A 52 6.70 -29.84 -5.05
CA GLY A 52 7.93 -29.50 -4.33
C GLY A 52 7.97 -30.05 -2.91
N HIS A 53 6.85 -30.05 -2.18
CA HIS A 53 6.74 -30.67 -0.86
C HIS A 53 6.95 -32.19 -0.94
N LEU A 54 6.28 -32.86 -1.85
CA LEU A 54 6.34 -34.31 -2.02
C LEU A 54 7.69 -34.77 -2.53
N THR A 55 8.34 -34.01 -3.41
CA THR A 55 9.71 -34.30 -3.90
C THR A 55 10.73 -34.21 -2.76
N ARG A 56 10.66 -33.18 -1.92
CA ARG A 56 11.52 -33.06 -0.73
C ARG A 56 11.29 -34.17 0.28
N ALA A 57 10.07 -34.66 0.41
CA ALA A 57 9.72 -35.77 1.28
C ALA A 57 10.22 -37.14 0.75
N LYS A 58 10.92 -37.19 -0.39
CA LYS A 58 11.44 -38.43 -1.04
C LYS A 58 10.36 -39.50 -1.23
N ARG A 59 9.16 -39.07 -1.60
CA ARG A 59 8.03 -39.98 -1.81
C ARG A 59 8.28 -40.91 -3.00
N PRO A 60 7.83 -42.18 -2.97
CA PRO A 60 7.86 -43.06 -4.14
C PRO A 60 7.16 -42.45 -5.36
N ALA A 61 7.61 -42.82 -6.56
CA ALA A 61 7.09 -42.30 -7.84
C ALA A 61 5.68 -42.84 -8.25
N THR A 62 4.84 -43.11 -7.26
CA THR A 62 3.44 -43.48 -7.49
C THR A 62 2.57 -42.22 -7.71
N PRO A 63 1.44 -42.29 -8.45
CA PRO A 63 0.55 -41.15 -8.61
C PRO A 63 0.09 -40.60 -7.27
N VAL A 64 0.09 -39.27 -7.13
CA VAL A 64 -0.36 -38.54 -5.94
C VAL A 64 -1.89 -38.47 -5.96
N MET A 65 -2.52 -39.02 -4.97
CA MET A 65 -3.97 -39.01 -4.82
C MET A 65 -4.48 -37.73 -4.18
N SER A 66 -5.72 -37.36 -4.41
CA SER A 66 -6.36 -36.18 -3.80
C SER A 66 -6.25 -36.13 -2.27
N GLY A 67 -6.32 -37.28 -1.60
CA GLY A 67 -6.15 -37.41 -0.16
C GLY A 67 -4.78 -37.01 0.39
N GLU A 68 -3.72 -36.99 -0.47
CA GLU A 68 -2.39 -36.53 -0.10
C GLU A 68 -2.19 -35.04 -0.37
N VAL A 69 -2.94 -34.50 -1.34
CA VAL A 69 -2.92 -33.08 -1.69
C VAL A 69 -3.64 -32.24 -0.64
N VAL A 70 -4.80 -32.72 -0.15
CA VAL A 70 -5.63 -32.02 0.83
C VAL A 70 -4.83 -31.61 2.08
N PRO A 71 -4.08 -32.49 2.78
CA PRO A 71 -3.35 -32.08 3.98
C PRO A 71 -2.22 -31.08 3.70
N ILE A 72 -1.66 -31.09 2.48
CA ILE A 72 -0.61 -30.13 2.07
C ILE A 72 -1.23 -28.76 1.83
N LEU A 73 -2.36 -28.69 1.13
CA LEU A 73 -3.13 -27.47 0.92
C LEU A 73 -3.69 -26.93 2.24
N GLU A 74 -4.27 -27.82 3.07
CA GLU A 74 -4.82 -27.44 4.38
C GLU A 74 -3.73 -27.00 5.37
N ARG A 75 -2.53 -27.54 5.33
CA ARG A 75 -1.41 -27.01 6.12
C ARG A 75 -1.01 -25.62 5.69
N ARG A 76 -1.00 -25.33 4.40
CA ARG A 76 -0.78 -23.99 3.89
C ARG A 76 -1.93 -23.04 4.26
N ILE A 77 -3.15 -23.49 4.05
CA ILE A 77 -4.37 -22.76 4.44
C ILE A 77 -4.44 -22.66 5.97
N ALA A 78 -4.18 -23.74 6.72
CA ALA A 78 -4.28 -23.75 8.19
C ALA A 78 -3.13 -23.00 8.89
N GLN A 79 -1.96 -22.89 8.28
CA GLN A 79 -0.91 -21.97 8.77
C GLN A 79 -1.27 -20.52 8.52
N TYR A 80 -2.12 -20.24 7.50
CA TYR A 80 -2.53 -18.91 7.13
C TYR A 80 -3.96 -18.55 7.58
N ASP A 81 -4.86 -19.52 7.63
CA ASP A 81 -6.32 -19.31 7.77
C ASP A 81 -6.91 -19.89 9.08
N LYS A 82 -6.08 -20.24 10.06
CA LYS A 82 -6.63 -20.66 11.38
C LYS A 82 -7.41 -19.55 12.10
N SER A 83 -7.48 -18.39 11.51
CA SER A 83 -8.44 -17.30 11.70
C SER A 83 -7.92 -16.12 10.89
N GLY A 84 -8.76 -15.29 10.32
CA GLY A 84 -8.40 -14.00 9.73
C GLY A 84 -7.50 -13.13 10.63
N GLU A 85 -7.25 -13.54 11.84
CA GLU A 85 -6.33 -12.99 12.83
C GLU A 85 -4.86 -13.09 12.42
N GLN A 86 -4.39 -14.22 11.84
CA GLN A 86 -2.99 -14.32 11.41
C GLN A 86 -2.66 -13.40 10.24
N HIS A 87 -3.56 -13.30 9.28
CA HIS A 87 -3.47 -12.34 8.19
C HIS A 87 -3.32 -10.90 8.70
N TYR A 88 -4.21 -10.48 9.63
CA TYR A 88 -4.13 -9.16 10.26
C TYR A 88 -2.87 -8.98 11.11
N ASN A 89 -2.42 -10.01 11.79
CA ASN A 89 -1.21 -9.96 12.61
C ASN A 89 0.05 -9.81 11.76
N LEU A 90 0.17 -10.55 10.64
CA LEU A 90 1.33 -10.46 9.74
C LEU A 90 1.42 -9.10 9.06
N ILE A 91 0.31 -8.60 8.49
CA ILE A 91 0.32 -7.28 7.85
C ILE A 91 0.53 -6.15 8.87
N SER A 92 0.03 -6.31 10.10
CA SER A 92 0.26 -5.37 11.20
C SER A 92 1.72 -5.39 11.65
N ALA A 93 2.35 -6.56 11.70
CA ALA A 93 3.77 -6.72 12.04
C ALA A 93 4.66 -6.08 10.96
N LEU A 94 4.37 -6.32 9.67
CA LEU A 94 5.04 -5.67 8.55
C LEU A 94 4.94 -4.14 8.67
N HIS A 95 3.74 -3.61 8.88
CA HIS A 95 3.51 -2.18 9.00
C HIS A 95 4.30 -1.56 10.17
N LYS A 96 4.28 -2.21 11.33
CA LYS A 96 5.02 -1.77 12.52
C LYS A 96 6.54 -1.85 12.31
N ALA A 97 7.04 -2.86 11.61
CA ALA A 97 8.44 -2.99 11.27
C ALA A 97 8.91 -1.84 10.35
N VAL A 98 8.13 -1.51 9.31
CA VAL A 98 8.40 -0.35 8.43
C VAL A 98 8.38 0.94 9.24
N ARG A 99 7.37 1.16 10.08
CA ARG A 99 7.25 2.33 10.96
C ARG A 99 8.41 2.43 11.93
N GLY A 100 8.85 1.30 12.49
CA GLY A 100 9.96 1.19 13.44
C GLY A 100 11.35 1.27 12.81
N SER A 101 11.44 1.41 11.47
CA SER A 101 12.72 1.43 10.74
C SER A 101 13.53 0.13 10.87
N GLU A 102 12.83 -1.00 10.85
CA GLU A 102 13.39 -2.35 10.96
C GLU A 102 13.26 -3.09 9.62
N PRO A 103 14.16 -2.86 8.63
CA PRO A 103 14.04 -3.40 7.28
C PRO A 103 14.09 -4.93 7.24
N ASP A 104 14.93 -5.56 8.06
CA ASP A 104 15.07 -7.03 8.10
C ASP A 104 13.79 -7.67 8.65
N ALA A 105 13.21 -7.11 9.71
CA ALA A 105 11.93 -7.57 10.24
C ALA A 105 10.81 -7.37 9.21
N ALA A 106 10.80 -6.24 8.50
CA ALA A 106 9.81 -5.97 7.46
C ALA A 106 9.89 -6.98 6.31
N LEU A 107 11.10 -7.28 5.81
CA LEU A 107 11.33 -8.31 4.80
C LEU A 107 10.91 -9.70 5.29
N TYR A 108 11.21 -10.05 6.54
CA TYR A 108 10.81 -11.34 7.11
C TYR A 108 9.29 -11.50 7.15
N TRP A 109 8.56 -10.48 7.62
CA TRP A 109 7.09 -10.54 7.66
C TRP A 109 6.47 -10.57 6.26
N PHE A 110 7.06 -9.84 5.31
CA PHE A 110 6.65 -9.91 3.90
C PHE A 110 6.89 -11.31 3.32
N ALA A 111 8.08 -11.89 3.50
CA ALA A 111 8.38 -13.24 3.05
C ALA A 111 7.43 -14.29 3.66
N ARG A 112 7.06 -14.14 4.95
CA ARG A 112 6.06 -14.98 5.60
C ARG A 112 4.69 -14.90 4.93
N MET A 113 4.30 -13.72 4.41
CA MET A 113 3.05 -13.51 3.69
C MET A 113 3.12 -14.13 2.29
N VAL A 114 4.23 -13.97 1.57
CA VAL A 114 4.48 -14.61 0.27
C VAL A 114 4.40 -16.14 0.38
N GLU A 115 5.15 -16.73 1.31
CA GLU A 115 5.14 -18.19 1.57
C GLU A 115 3.77 -18.70 2.02
N GLY A 116 2.99 -17.85 2.72
CA GLY A 116 1.62 -18.14 3.11
C GLY A 116 0.62 -18.12 1.95
N GLY A 117 1.00 -17.57 0.80
CA GLY A 117 0.13 -17.44 -0.38
C GLY A 117 -0.82 -16.24 -0.32
N GLU A 118 -0.42 -15.16 0.39
CA GLU A 118 -1.17 -13.92 0.47
C GLU A 118 -1.35 -13.26 -0.91
N ASP A 119 -2.44 -12.54 -1.09
CA ASP A 119 -2.61 -11.65 -2.22
C ASP A 119 -1.61 -10.49 -2.14
N LEU A 120 -0.61 -10.50 -3.02
CA LEU A 120 0.44 -9.48 -3.00
C LEU A 120 -0.05 -8.11 -3.46
N LEU A 121 -1.15 -8.00 -4.20
CA LEU A 121 -1.81 -6.70 -4.46
C LEU A 121 -2.42 -6.12 -3.18
N TYR A 122 -2.93 -6.98 -2.29
CA TYR A 122 -3.34 -6.53 -0.95
C TYR A 122 -2.15 -6.01 -0.15
N VAL A 123 -1.01 -6.72 -0.17
CA VAL A 123 0.22 -6.25 0.50
C VAL A 123 0.70 -4.93 -0.10
N ALA A 124 0.74 -4.81 -1.43
CA ALA A 124 1.12 -3.57 -2.13
C ALA A 124 0.22 -2.38 -1.73
N ARG A 125 -1.10 -2.57 -1.61
CA ARG A 125 -2.01 -1.54 -1.09
C ARG A 125 -1.61 -1.08 0.32
N ARG A 126 -1.18 -2.01 1.18
CA ARG A 126 -0.72 -1.68 2.53
C ARG A 126 0.61 -0.93 2.50
N VAL A 127 1.52 -1.28 1.59
CA VAL A 127 2.79 -0.57 1.37
C VAL A 127 2.54 0.87 0.91
N VAL A 128 1.61 1.10 -0.02
CA VAL A 128 1.16 2.45 -0.41
C VAL A 128 0.60 3.22 0.80
N ARG A 129 -0.18 2.55 1.66
CA ARG A 129 -0.71 3.16 2.89
C ARG A 129 0.43 3.57 3.85
N MET A 130 1.44 2.72 4.04
CA MET A 130 2.61 3.03 4.87
C MET A 130 3.37 4.24 4.35
N ALA A 131 3.50 4.37 3.01
CA ALA A 131 4.18 5.51 2.38
C ALA A 131 3.51 6.86 2.72
N VAL A 132 2.18 6.92 2.77
CA VAL A 132 1.46 8.18 3.08
C VAL A 132 1.24 8.39 4.57
N GLU A 133 1.12 7.32 5.37
CA GLU A 133 0.83 7.41 6.80
C GLU A 133 2.10 7.63 7.65
N ASP A 134 3.17 6.89 7.35
CA ASP A 134 4.36 6.85 8.21
C ASP A 134 5.57 7.60 7.63
N ILE A 135 5.66 7.70 6.31
CA ILE A 135 6.75 8.44 5.64
C ILE A 135 6.28 9.87 5.33
N GLY A 136 5.10 10.01 4.74
CA GLY A 136 4.50 11.31 4.43
C GLY A 136 5.46 12.23 3.68
N LEU A 137 5.53 13.48 4.12
CA LEU A 137 6.41 14.48 3.52
C LEU A 137 7.84 14.47 4.07
N ALA A 138 8.19 13.58 4.98
CA ALA A 138 9.59 13.38 5.36
C ALA A 138 10.41 12.85 4.18
N ASP A 139 9.83 11.99 3.34
CA ASP A 139 10.36 11.66 2.01
C ASP A 139 9.21 11.59 0.98
N PRO A 140 8.99 12.66 0.19
CA PRO A 140 7.91 12.72 -0.81
C PRO A 140 7.97 11.65 -1.90
N ARG A 141 9.13 10.99 -2.08
CA ARG A 141 9.31 9.92 -3.07
C ARG A 141 8.66 8.61 -2.63
N GLY A 142 8.43 8.44 -1.33
CA GLY A 142 7.93 7.19 -0.75
C GLY A 142 6.65 6.69 -1.44
N LEU A 143 5.69 7.58 -1.70
CA LEU A 143 4.45 7.24 -2.41
C LEU A 143 4.73 6.79 -3.84
N SER A 144 5.61 7.50 -4.57
CA SER A 144 5.96 7.13 -5.96
C SER A 144 6.66 5.78 -6.04
N VAL A 145 7.56 5.48 -5.12
CA VAL A 145 8.24 4.18 -5.03
C VAL A 145 7.22 3.06 -4.76
N ALA A 146 6.31 3.25 -3.82
CA ALA A 146 5.29 2.26 -3.49
C ALA A 146 4.32 1.99 -4.67
N LEU A 147 3.93 3.04 -5.40
CA LEU A 147 3.08 2.91 -6.59
C LEU A 147 3.83 2.23 -7.75
N ALA A 148 5.09 2.61 -8.01
CA ALA A 148 5.92 1.97 -9.03
C ALA A 148 6.13 0.47 -8.74
N ALA A 149 6.34 0.10 -7.47
CA ALA A 149 6.46 -1.30 -7.06
C ALA A 149 5.16 -2.09 -7.30
N LYS A 150 4.00 -1.50 -6.97
CA LYS A 150 2.69 -2.08 -7.26
C LYS A 150 2.51 -2.29 -8.76
N ASP A 151 2.84 -1.30 -9.59
CA ASP A 151 2.70 -1.39 -11.05
C ASP A 151 3.68 -2.41 -11.65
N ALA A 152 4.91 -2.50 -11.14
CA ALA A 152 5.89 -3.51 -11.54
C ALA A 152 5.40 -4.93 -11.18
N TYR A 153 4.85 -5.12 -9.99
CA TYR A 153 4.25 -6.39 -9.61
C TYR A 153 3.06 -6.78 -10.49
N ASP A 154 2.18 -5.84 -10.80
CA ASP A 154 1.01 -6.07 -11.66
C ASP A 154 1.42 -6.48 -13.07
N PHE A 155 2.53 -5.93 -13.59
CA PHE A 155 3.08 -6.24 -14.90
C PHE A 155 3.85 -7.56 -14.93
N LEU A 156 4.72 -7.84 -13.97
CA LEU A 156 5.62 -9.00 -13.94
C LEU A 156 4.94 -10.23 -13.31
N GLY A 157 4.15 -10.02 -12.26
CA GLY A 157 3.61 -11.10 -11.43
C GLY A 157 4.67 -11.80 -10.56
N SER A 158 4.22 -12.79 -9.76
CA SER A 158 5.14 -13.62 -8.98
C SER A 158 5.82 -14.67 -9.87
N PRO A 159 7.10 -15.01 -9.58
CA PRO A 159 7.92 -14.53 -8.46
C PRO A 159 8.70 -13.25 -8.76
N GLU A 160 8.79 -12.81 -10.01
CA GLU A 160 9.68 -11.71 -10.43
C GLU A 160 9.23 -10.36 -9.83
N GLY A 161 7.93 -10.09 -9.82
CA GLY A 161 7.35 -8.86 -9.27
C GLY A 161 7.42 -8.75 -7.76
N ASP A 162 7.59 -9.85 -7.03
CA ASP A 162 7.69 -9.88 -5.58
C ASP A 162 8.86 -9.02 -5.10
N LEU A 163 9.97 -9.03 -5.86
CA LEU A 163 11.17 -8.26 -5.56
C LEU A 163 10.91 -6.74 -5.60
N ALA A 164 10.04 -6.27 -6.49
CA ALA A 164 9.68 -4.85 -6.55
C ALA A 164 8.96 -4.39 -5.27
N ILE A 165 8.06 -5.22 -4.73
CA ILE A 165 7.39 -4.95 -3.46
C ILE A 165 8.40 -5.00 -2.30
N ALA A 166 9.33 -5.97 -2.30
CA ALA A 166 10.39 -6.07 -1.31
C ALA A 166 11.29 -4.82 -1.29
N GLU A 167 11.68 -4.32 -2.48
CA GLU A 167 12.45 -3.08 -2.62
C GLU A 167 11.72 -1.88 -2.02
N ALA A 168 10.43 -1.71 -2.33
CA ALA A 168 9.61 -0.65 -1.76
C ALA A 168 9.51 -0.75 -0.22
N ILE A 169 9.35 -1.95 0.33
CA ILE A 169 9.33 -2.19 1.78
C ILE A 169 10.63 -1.75 2.43
N VAL A 170 11.79 -2.13 1.87
CA VAL A 170 13.11 -1.73 2.38
C VAL A 170 13.28 -0.22 2.28
N TYR A 171 12.91 0.36 1.14
CA TYR A 171 12.97 1.81 0.94
C TYR A 171 12.16 2.54 2.03
N LEU A 172 10.90 2.16 2.25
CA LEU A 172 10.06 2.79 3.26
C LEU A 172 10.57 2.54 4.69
N ALA A 173 11.08 1.34 4.97
CA ALA A 173 11.65 1.02 6.29
C ALA A 173 12.87 1.89 6.60
N THR A 174 13.68 2.24 5.60
CA THR A 174 14.90 3.06 5.76
C THR A 174 14.68 4.56 5.55
N ALA A 175 13.55 4.98 5.00
CA ALA A 175 13.20 6.38 4.81
C ALA A 175 12.97 7.11 6.15
N PRO A 176 13.20 8.44 6.21
CA PRO A 176 12.79 9.25 7.36
C PRO A 176 11.25 9.16 7.53
N LYS A 177 10.80 9.25 8.78
CA LYS A 177 9.39 9.05 9.17
C LYS A 177 8.72 10.37 9.53
N SER A 178 7.47 10.53 9.09
CA SER A 178 6.55 11.56 9.57
C SER A 178 5.10 11.16 9.36
N ASN A 179 4.28 11.33 10.37
CA ASN A 179 2.84 11.22 10.31
C ASN A 179 2.14 12.58 10.37
N ALA A 180 2.87 13.68 10.18
CA ALA A 180 2.33 15.03 10.33
C ALA A 180 1.12 15.31 9.43
N VAL A 181 1.16 14.87 8.16
CA VAL A 181 0.03 15.01 7.23
C VAL A 181 -1.16 14.17 7.68
N TYR A 182 -0.93 12.94 8.17
CA TYR A 182 -2.00 12.08 8.67
C TYR A 182 -2.72 12.69 9.87
N SER A 183 -1.95 13.23 10.83
CA SER A 183 -2.50 13.90 12.01
C SER A 183 -3.23 15.19 11.63
N ALA A 184 -2.64 16.00 10.74
CA ALA A 184 -3.23 17.23 10.25
C ALA A 184 -4.57 16.99 9.54
N TRP A 185 -4.63 15.97 8.69
CA TRP A 185 -5.85 15.58 8.00
C TRP A 185 -6.96 15.16 8.98
N GLY A 186 -6.63 14.36 10.00
CA GLY A 186 -7.57 13.99 11.06
C GLY A 186 -8.14 15.22 11.76
N ALA A 187 -7.29 16.11 12.23
CA ALA A 187 -7.70 17.34 12.92
C ALA A 187 -8.53 18.28 12.04
N ALA A 188 -8.19 18.40 10.73
CA ALA A 188 -8.98 19.19 9.79
C ALA A 188 -10.37 18.58 9.55
N LEU A 189 -10.47 17.25 9.47
CA LEU A 189 -11.76 16.55 9.36
C LEU A 189 -12.63 16.79 10.61
N ASP A 190 -12.06 16.76 11.80
CA ASP A 190 -12.79 16.98 13.03
C ASP A 190 -13.29 18.43 13.10
N ALA A 191 -12.44 19.41 12.77
CA ALA A 191 -12.85 20.81 12.66
C ALA A 191 -13.99 21.01 11.64
N ALA A 192 -13.93 20.33 10.48
CA ALA A 192 -15.00 20.43 9.49
C ALA A 192 -16.32 19.79 9.96
N ARG A 193 -16.28 18.78 10.83
CA ARG A 193 -17.48 18.20 11.46
C ARG A 193 -18.07 19.09 12.53
N GLU A 194 -17.21 19.74 13.31
CA GLU A 194 -17.63 20.69 14.37
C GLU A 194 -18.19 21.99 13.80
N HIS A 195 -17.69 22.40 12.63
CA HIS A 195 -18.05 23.65 11.96
C HIS A 195 -18.60 23.43 10.52
N PRO A 196 -19.66 22.65 10.33
CA PRO A 196 -20.10 22.22 8.99
C PRO A 196 -20.74 23.34 8.15
N ALA A 197 -21.16 24.43 8.77
CA ALA A 197 -21.90 25.52 8.12
C ALA A 197 -21.11 26.83 8.00
N GLU A 198 -19.83 26.82 8.34
CA GLU A 198 -19.02 28.04 8.23
C GLU A 198 -18.89 28.51 6.78
N PRO A 199 -19.20 29.78 6.50
CA PRO A 199 -19.16 30.27 5.15
C PRO A 199 -17.73 30.47 4.66
N VAL A 200 -17.50 30.19 3.39
CA VAL A 200 -16.23 30.57 2.73
C VAL A 200 -16.09 32.10 2.78
N PRO A 201 -14.95 32.66 3.19
CA PRO A 201 -14.75 34.12 3.21
C PRO A 201 -15.02 34.76 1.84
N LEU A 202 -15.70 35.93 1.85
CA LEU A 202 -16.19 36.57 0.61
C LEU A 202 -15.07 36.84 -0.38
N HIS A 203 -13.92 37.30 0.08
CA HIS A 203 -12.78 37.69 -0.79
C HIS A 203 -12.21 36.52 -1.57
N ILE A 204 -12.28 35.26 -1.08
CA ILE A 204 -11.80 34.07 -1.81
C ILE A 204 -12.89 33.37 -2.62
N ARG A 205 -14.11 33.90 -2.67
CA ARG A 205 -15.18 33.37 -3.52
C ARG A 205 -15.05 33.86 -4.95
N ASN A 206 -15.26 32.97 -5.91
CA ASN A 206 -15.35 33.38 -7.32
C ASN A 206 -16.64 34.15 -7.58
N ALA A 207 -16.57 35.23 -8.39
CA ALA A 207 -17.69 36.08 -8.76
C ALA A 207 -18.00 36.02 -10.28
N PRO A 208 -18.51 34.87 -10.81
CA PRO A 208 -18.77 34.72 -12.24
C PRO A 208 -19.92 35.59 -12.77
N THR A 209 -20.83 36.03 -11.91
CA THR A 209 -21.98 36.86 -12.29
C THR A 209 -21.87 38.26 -11.74
N LYS A 210 -22.61 39.23 -12.40
CA LYS A 210 -22.68 40.62 -11.97
C LYS A 210 -23.24 40.73 -10.55
N LEU A 211 -24.30 39.98 -10.24
CA LEU A 211 -24.92 39.95 -8.91
C LEU A 211 -23.92 39.48 -7.83
N MET A 212 -23.11 38.45 -8.10
CA MET A 212 -22.10 37.98 -7.13
C MET A 212 -21.05 39.06 -6.85
N LYS A 213 -20.65 39.84 -7.85
CA LYS A 213 -19.76 41.00 -7.64
C LYS A 213 -20.44 42.09 -6.78
N GLU A 214 -21.72 42.37 -7.03
CA GLU A 214 -22.48 43.37 -6.28
C GLU A 214 -22.66 43.02 -4.79
N ILE A 215 -22.67 41.71 -4.47
CA ILE A 215 -22.74 41.25 -3.08
C ILE A 215 -21.35 40.98 -2.45
N GLY A 216 -20.26 41.42 -3.10
CA GLY A 216 -18.92 41.46 -2.54
C GLY A 216 -18.08 40.17 -2.75
N TYR A 217 -18.49 39.27 -3.65
CA TYR A 217 -17.67 38.09 -3.95
C TYR A 217 -16.36 38.49 -4.63
N GLY A 218 -15.22 38.04 -4.10
CA GLY A 218 -13.89 38.36 -4.61
C GLY A 218 -13.41 39.77 -4.28
N GLU A 219 -14.20 40.56 -3.52
CA GLU A 219 -13.80 41.89 -3.12
C GLU A 219 -12.64 41.84 -2.14
N GLY A 220 -11.59 42.62 -2.44
CA GLY A 220 -10.38 42.64 -1.61
C GLY A 220 -9.44 41.43 -1.76
N TYR A 221 -9.73 40.52 -2.71
CA TYR A 221 -8.81 39.42 -2.98
C TYR A 221 -7.48 39.93 -3.52
N ARG A 222 -6.40 39.53 -2.88
CA ARG A 222 -5.04 39.83 -3.28
C ARG A 222 -4.44 38.59 -3.97
N TYR A 223 -3.96 38.74 -5.18
CA TYR A 223 -3.40 37.63 -5.95
C TYR A 223 -1.96 37.36 -5.51
N ASP A 224 -1.77 36.25 -4.83
CA ASP A 224 -0.49 35.90 -4.19
C ASP A 224 0.73 35.98 -5.14
N HIS A 225 0.59 35.59 -6.40
CA HIS A 225 1.69 35.65 -7.38
C HIS A 225 2.11 37.09 -7.72
N ALA A 226 1.20 38.07 -7.62
CA ALA A 226 1.50 39.48 -7.81
C ALA A 226 2.23 40.09 -6.59
N GLU A 227 2.19 39.38 -5.44
CA GLU A 227 2.75 39.81 -4.17
C GLU A 227 3.92 38.93 -3.70
N GLY A 228 4.69 38.40 -4.66
CA GLY A 228 5.86 37.57 -4.33
C GLY A 228 5.55 36.15 -3.87
N GLY A 229 4.30 35.67 -4.10
CA GLY A 229 3.86 34.31 -3.79
C GLY A 229 3.18 34.14 -2.43
N HIS A 230 2.94 35.24 -1.70
CA HIS A 230 2.20 35.23 -0.43
C HIS A 230 1.60 36.60 -0.16
N ALA A 231 0.28 36.69 -0.05
CA ALA A 231 -0.39 37.93 0.29
C ALA A 231 -0.38 38.14 1.80
N ALA A 232 0.24 39.24 2.22
CA ALA A 232 0.32 39.60 3.65
C ALA A 232 -1.09 39.84 4.22
N GLY A 233 -1.37 39.27 5.39
CA GLY A 233 -2.60 39.49 6.13
C GLY A 233 -3.87 38.91 5.51
N GLN A 234 -3.80 38.19 4.37
CA GLN A 234 -4.98 37.54 3.79
C GLN A 234 -5.33 36.26 4.56
N GLU A 235 -6.57 36.17 5.00
CA GLU A 235 -7.10 35.01 5.71
C GLU A 235 -7.77 34.06 4.70
N TYR A 236 -7.62 32.75 4.90
CA TYR A 236 -8.20 31.74 4.03
C TYR A 236 -9.20 30.83 4.74
N LEU A 237 -9.24 30.86 6.08
CA LEU A 237 -10.19 30.14 6.88
C LEU A 237 -11.41 31.00 7.22
N PRO A 238 -12.56 30.39 7.51
CA PRO A 238 -13.69 31.08 8.11
C PRO A 238 -13.31 31.76 9.43
N ASP A 239 -14.05 32.81 9.81
CA ASP A 239 -13.76 33.57 11.03
C ASP A 239 -13.71 32.71 12.29
N ALA A 240 -14.58 31.70 12.39
CA ALA A 240 -14.61 30.76 13.52
C ALA A 240 -13.34 29.90 13.63
N LEU A 241 -12.63 29.72 12.52
CA LEU A 241 -11.40 28.89 12.43
C LEU A 241 -10.14 29.74 12.20
N ARG A 242 -10.28 31.08 12.28
CA ARG A 242 -9.14 31.99 12.06
C ARG A 242 -7.96 31.66 12.99
N GLY A 243 -6.79 31.51 12.38
CA GLY A 243 -5.56 31.19 13.09
C GLY A 243 -5.37 29.71 13.43
N SER A 244 -6.33 28.84 13.10
CA SER A 244 -6.18 27.40 13.27
C SER A 244 -5.01 26.87 12.45
N ARG A 245 -4.30 25.88 13.01
CA ARG A 245 -3.16 25.21 12.37
C ARG A 245 -3.26 23.75 12.64
N TRP A 246 -3.32 22.96 11.59
CA TRP A 246 -3.37 21.49 11.70
C TRP A 246 -2.08 20.84 11.22
N TYR A 247 -1.46 21.39 10.14
CA TYR A 247 -0.21 20.85 9.64
C TYR A 247 0.99 21.52 10.31
N GLU A 248 1.69 20.72 11.10
CA GLU A 248 2.95 21.07 11.72
C GLU A 248 4.01 20.10 11.21
N PRO A 249 4.92 20.55 10.31
CA PRO A 249 5.95 19.69 9.76
C PRO A 249 6.91 19.25 10.86
N GLY A 250 7.32 17.98 10.76
CA GLY A 250 8.35 17.42 11.63
C GLY A 250 9.75 17.97 11.35
N ASN A 251 10.70 17.47 12.12
CA ASN A 251 12.11 17.82 11.98
C ASN A 251 12.93 16.76 11.22
N SER A 252 12.28 15.86 10.49
CA SER A 252 12.89 14.73 9.79
C SER A 252 12.81 14.90 8.27
N GLY A 253 13.85 14.49 7.56
CA GLY A 253 13.87 14.47 6.10
C GLY A 253 13.51 15.81 5.47
N TYR A 254 12.67 15.78 4.43
CA TYR A 254 12.26 16.96 3.68
C TYR A 254 11.35 17.92 4.48
N GLU A 255 10.71 17.45 5.55
CA GLU A 255 9.87 18.33 6.38
C GLU A 255 10.66 19.43 7.09
N LYS A 256 11.97 19.27 7.32
CA LYS A 256 12.83 20.36 7.77
C LYS A 256 12.77 21.58 6.85
N SER A 257 12.92 21.34 5.55
CA SER A 257 12.84 22.41 4.53
C SER A 257 11.41 23.00 4.40
N ILE A 258 10.37 22.18 4.66
CA ILE A 258 8.99 22.67 4.72
C ILE A 258 8.81 23.56 5.95
N ALA A 259 9.33 23.17 7.12
CA ALA A 259 9.25 23.94 8.36
C ALA A 259 9.90 25.30 8.21
N GLU A 260 11.12 25.36 7.67
CA GLU A 260 11.86 26.60 7.38
C GLU A 260 11.06 27.53 6.46
N ARG A 261 10.50 26.98 5.37
CA ARG A 261 9.68 27.71 4.41
C ARG A 261 8.40 28.27 5.03
N LEU A 262 7.68 27.47 5.83
CA LEU A 262 6.49 27.91 6.51
C LEU A 262 6.77 28.97 7.59
N ALA A 263 7.90 28.85 8.29
CA ALA A 263 8.33 29.87 9.26
C ALA A 263 8.59 31.20 8.55
N TRP A 264 9.35 31.17 7.46
CA TRP A 264 9.65 32.35 6.64
C TRP A 264 8.36 33.02 6.10
N TRP A 265 7.43 32.24 5.52
CA TRP A 265 6.15 32.78 5.04
C TRP A 265 5.30 33.41 6.16
N ARG A 266 5.26 32.78 7.33
CA ARG A 266 4.50 33.29 8.48
C ARG A 266 5.09 34.60 9.02
N GLU A 267 6.38 34.76 8.97
CA GLU A 267 7.08 35.99 9.38
C GLU A 267 6.78 37.12 8.41
N HIS A 268 6.91 36.88 7.10
CA HIS A 268 6.67 37.89 6.06
C HIS A 268 5.19 38.22 5.84
N LYS A 269 4.26 37.34 6.26
CA LYS A 269 2.82 37.66 6.31
C LYS A 269 2.44 38.65 7.42
N LYS A 270 3.28 38.84 8.45
CA LYS A 270 3.00 39.74 9.56
C LYS A 270 3.52 41.16 9.33
N GLU A 271 4.47 41.35 8.44
CA GLU A 271 5.17 42.64 8.24
C GLU A 271 4.47 43.61 7.30
N ASN A 272 3.32 43.24 6.73
CA ASN A 272 2.49 44.07 5.87
C ASN A 272 1.03 44.11 6.38
#